data_1fdb32238caa46d3cd48abe800152aa8
#
_entry.id   1fdb32238caa46d3cd48abe800152aa8
#
_cell.length_a   1.000
_cell.length_b   1.000
_cell.length_c   1.000
_cell.angle_alpha   90.00
_cell.angle_beta   90.00
_cell.angle_gamma   90.00
#
_symmetry.space_group_name_H-M   'P 1'
#
loop_
_entity.id
_entity.type
_entity.pdbx_description
1 polymer ?
#
loop_
_entity_poly.entity_id
_entity_poly.type
_entity_poly.pdbx_seq_one_letter_code
_entity_poly.pdbx_strand_id
1 'polypeptide(L)'
;MKRPLILVCGGGHCKSVIEAAESAGFAIKGILDVAERIGDDVLGYKIVGTDDDAVLYAAECDFVVTLGFIKSATVRNHIIDKLTAAGCRVA
;
A
#
# COMPACT_ATOMS: atom_id res chain seq x y z
N MET A 1 18.10 6.47 -6.52
CA MET A 1 16.97 7.11 -5.79
C MET A 1 15.88 6.10 -5.53
N LYS A 2 15.36 6.11 -4.32
CA LYS A 2 14.26 5.20 -3.97
C LYS A 2 12.94 5.71 -4.56
N ARG A 3 12.17 4.81 -5.14
CA ARG A 3 10.84 5.17 -5.64
C ARG A 3 9.91 5.38 -4.45
N PRO A 4 8.94 6.30 -4.54
CA PRO A 4 7.95 6.44 -3.48
C PRO A 4 7.13 5.17 -3.33
N LEU A 5 6.58 4.97 -2.14
CA LEU A 5 5.81 3.78 -1.82
C LEU A 5 4.31 4.07 -1.79
N ILE A 6 3.54 3.12 -2.27
CA ILE A 6 2.11 3.03 -2.02
C ILE A 6 1.91 1.83 -1.09
N LEU A 7 1.24 2.06 0.03
CA LEU A 7 0.92 0.99 0.96
C LEU A 7 -0.50 0.49 0.66
N VAL A 8 -0.67 -0.82 0.67
CA VAL A 8 -1.98 -1.42 0.39
C VAL A 8 -2.52 -2.01 1.68
N CYS A 9 -3.68 -1.53 2.09
CA CYS A 9 -4.37 -1.79 3.36
C CYS A 9 -3.86 -0.91 4.50
N GLY A 10 -4.78 -0.14 5.09
CA GLY A 10 -4.47 0.86 6.12
C GLY A 10 -4.77 0.43 7.55
N GLY A 11 -4.74 -0.86 7.85
CA GLY A 11 -4.97 -1.36 9.21
C GLY A 11 -3.78 -1.11 10.15
N GLY A 12 -3.84 -1.68 11.35
CA GLY A 12 -2.82 -1.45 12.37
C GLY A 12 -1.41 -1.80 11.94
N HIS A 13 -1.25 -2.85 11.13
CA HIS A 13 0.07 -3.24 10.62
C HIS A 13 0.66 -2.17 9.69
N CYS A 14 -0.19 -1.39 9.03
CA CYS A 14 0.26 -0.30 8.16
C CYS A 14 1.10 0.73 8.93
N LYS A 15 0.73 1.03 10.17
CA LYS A 15 1.47 2.00 10.98
C LYS A 15 2.92 1.56 11.20
N SER A 16 3.14 0.29 11.48
CA SER A 16 4.49 -0.25 11.65
C SER A 16 5.30 -0.15 10.36
N VAL A 17 4.66 -0.43 9.23
CA VAL A 17 5.31 -0.33 7.92
C VAL A 17 5.65 1.13 7.59
N ILE A 18 4.76 2.06 7.91
CA ILE A 18 5.02 3.50 7.71
C ILE A 18 6.27 3.92 8.48
N GLU A 19 6.35 3.56 9.76
CA GLU A 19 7.49 3.91 10.61
C GLU A 19 8.79 3.32 10.07
N ALA A 20 8.76 2.06 9.67
CA ALA A 20 9.93 1.40 9.11
C ALA A 20 10.37 2.04 7.79
N ALA A 21 9.43 2.38 6.93
CA ALA A 21 9.72 3.01 5.65
C ALA A 21 10.31 4.41 5.83
N GLU A 22 9.76 5.19 6.75
CA GLU A 22 10.29 6.53 7.05
C GLU A 22 11.71 6.43 7.60
N SER A 23 11.96 5.49 8.50
CA SER A 23 13.30 5.24 9.05
C SER A 23 14.30 4.86 7.98
N ALA A 24 13.86 4.14 6.96
CA ALA A 24 14.71 3.71 5.85
C ALA A 24 14.87 4.79 4.78
N GLY A 25 14.21 5.94 4.92
CA GLY A 25 14.33 7.05 4.00
C GLY A 25 13.42 6.97 2.77
N PHE A 26 12.37 6.15 2.80
CA PHE A 26 11.39 6.11 1.72
C PHE A 26 10.35 7.21 1.88
N ALA A 27 9.95 7.79 0.75
CA ALA A 27 8.78 8.64 0.71
C ALA A 27 7.53 7.77 0.54
N ILE A 28 6.45 8.11 1.23
CA ILE A 28 5.18 7.40 1.11
C ILE A 28 4.21 8.33 0.39
N LYS A 29 3.73 7.90 -0.76
CA LYS A 29 2.83 8.72 -1.56
C LYS A 29 1.39 8.63 -1.07
N GLY A 30 0.97 7.49 -0.57
CA GLY A 30 -0.38 7.30 -0.08
C GLY A 30 -0.66 5.86 0.26
N ILE A 31 -1.93 5.61 0.60
CA ILE A 31 -2.39 4.29 1.05
C ILE A 31 -3.61 3.92 0.23
N LEU A 32 -3.72 2.65 -0.14
CA LEU A 32 -4.91 2.10 -0.78
C LEU A 32 -5.60 1.17 0.22
N ASP A 33 -6.91 1.26 0.31
CA ASP A 33 -7.71 0.43 1.21
C ASP A 33 -9.10 0.24 0.62
N VAL A 34 -10.07 -0.12 1.44
CA VAL A 34 -11.46 -0.24 0.98
C VAL A 34 -12.05 1.15 0.73
N ALA A 35 -13.05 1.20 -0.17
CA ALA A 35 -13.63 2.47 -0.60
C ALA A 35 -14.18 3.31 0.56
N GLU A 36 -14.73 2.67 1.58
CA GLU A 36 -15.30 3.35 2.74
C GLU A 36 -14.26 4.14 3.56
N ARG A 37 -12.99 3.82 3.39
CA ARG A 37 -11.91 4.48 4.12
C ARG A 37 -11.22 5.57 3.35
N ILE A 38 -11.57 5.80 2.10
CA ILE A 38 -10.96 6.87 1.29
C ILE A 38 -11.16 8.21 1.99
N GLY A 39 -10.07 8.94 2.16
CA GLY A 39 -10.06 10.22 2.86
C GLY A 39 -9.60 10.14 4.31
N ASP A 40 -9.55 8.93 4.88
CA ASP A 40 -9.00 8.74 6.22
C ASP A 40 -7.49 8.92 6.20
N ASP A 41 -6.93 9.27 7.37
CA ASP A 41 -5.48 9.42 7.53
C ASP A 41 -4.91 8.28 8.38
N VAL A 42 -3.71 7.86 8.04
CA VAL A 42 -2.94 6.93 8.88
C VAL A 42 -1.55 7.56 9.05
N LEU A 43 -1.25 8.01 10.26
CA LEU A 43 0.02 8.68 10.59
C LEU A 43 0.35 9.83 9.64
N GLY A 44 -0.67 10.58 9.21
CA GLY A 44 -0.49 11.73 8.32
C GLY A 44 -0.55 11.42 6.84
N TYR A 45 -0.68 10.16 6.46
CA TYR A 45 -0.81 9.74 5.05
C TYR A 45 -2.25 9.38 4.74
N LYS A 46 -2.77 9.91 3.64
CA LYS A 46 -4.17 9.71 3.27
C LYS A 46 -4.39 8.38 2.57
N ILE A 47 -5.56 7.82 2.81
CA ILE A 47 -6.08 6.72 2.01
C ILE A 47 -6.66 7.36 0.75
N VAL A 48 -5.99 7.15 -0.38
CA VAL A 48 -6.25 7.88 -1.62
C VAL A 48 -7.09 7.10 -2.63
N GLY A 49 -7.35 5.83 -2.37
CA GLY A 49 -8.13 5.00 -3.28
C GLY A 49 -8.18 3.56 -2.82
N THR A 50 -8.65 2.70 -3.73
CA THR A 50 -8.70 1.26 -3.52
C THR A 50 -7.58 0.57 -4.31
N ASP A 51 -7.46 -0.75 -4.17
CA ASP A 51 -6.50 -1.51 -4.97
C ASP A 51 -6.77 -1.43 -6.48
N ASP A 52 -8.00 -1.09 -6.89
CA ASP A 52 -8.31 -0.83 -8.29
C ASP A 52 -7.60 0.42 -8.81
N ASP A 53 -7.26 1.35 -7.95
CA ASP A 53 -6.58 2.58 -8.32
C ASP A 53 -5.05 2.42 -8.41
N ALA A 54 -4.54 1.24 -8.08
CA ALA A 54 -3.10 0.99 -8.08
C ALA A 54 -2.45 1.29 -9.43
N VAL A 55 -3.16 1.03 -10.53
CA VAL A 55 -2.66 1.27 -11.87
C VAL A 55 -2.27 2.74 -12.09
N LEU A 56 -2.90 3.66 -11.37
CA LEU A 56 -2.60 5.09 -11.48
C LEU A 56 -1.20 5.44 -10.94
N TYR A 57 -0.65 4.59 -10.09
CA TYR A 57 0.63 4.83 -9.43
C TYR A 57 1.72 3.85 -9.89
N ALA A 58 1.36 2.91 -10.75
CA ALA A 58 2.27 1.81 -11.12
C ALA A 58 3.58 2.29 -11.75
N ALA A 59 3.54 3.37 -12.53
CA ALA A 59 4.71 3.88 -13.23
C ALA A 59 5.71 4.58 -12.30
N GLU A 60 5.25 5.10 -11.17
CA GLU A 60 6.06 5.96 -10.30
C GLU A 60 6.41 5.34 -8.97
N CYS A 61 5.61 4.39 -8.49
CA CYS A 61 5.69 3.91 -7.12
C CYS A 61 5.95 2.42 -7.06
N ASP A 62 6.56 2.00 -5.96
CA ASP A 62 6.61 0.60 -5.57
C ASP A 62 5.51 0.38 -4.53
N PHE A 63 5.05 -0.85 -4.40
CA PHE A 63 3.90 -1.19 -3.59
C PHE A 63 4.29 -2.14 -2.47
N VAL A 64 3.76 -1.90 -1.28
CA VAL A 64 3.94 -2.78 -0.13
C VAL A 64 2.57 -3.18 0.38
N VAL A 65 2.32 -4.49 0.43
CA VAL A 65 1.07 -5.02 0.97
C VAL A 65 1.23 -5.14 2.49
N THR A 66 0.42 -4.39 3.22
CA THR A 66 0.54 -4.26 4.67
C THR A 66 -0.47 -5.08 5.45
N LEU A 67 -1.02 -6.13 4.84
CA LEU A 67 -1.91 -7.04 5.54
C LEU A 67 -1.17 -7.75 6.66
N GLY A 68 -1.77 -7.78 7.84
CA GLY A 68 -1.21 -8.52 8.94
C GLY A 68 -1.26 -10.03 8.70
N PHE A 69 -0.43 -10.77 9.40
CA PHE A 69 -0.36 -12.22 9.24
C PHE A 69 -1.64 -12.95 9.65
N ILE A 70 -2.53 -12.27 10.37
CA ILE A 70 -3.83 -12.83 10.75
C ILE A 70 -4.77 -12.95 9.56
N LYS A 71 -4.52 -12.22 8.48
CA LYS A 71 -5.25 -12.40 7.23
C LYS A 71 -4.72 -13.62 6.51
N SER A 72 -5.59 -14.32 5.81
CA SER A 72 -5.19 -15.54 5.12
C SER A 72 -4.19 -15.20 4.00
N ALA A 73 -3.30 -16.15 3.73
CA ALA A 73 -2.38 -16.04 2.61
C ALA A 73 -3.12 -15.90 1.28
N THR A 74 -4.31 -16.47 1.17
CA THR A 74 -5.14 -16.38 -0.03
C THR A 74 -5.51 -14.93 -0.34
N VAL A 75 -5.94 -14.16 0.67
CA VAL A 75 -6.30 -12.75 0.49
C VAL A 75 -5.07 -11.94 0.08
N ARG A 76 -3.95 -12.16 0.75
CA ARG A 76 -2.70 -11.47 0.44
C ARG A 76 -2.24 -11.76 -0.98
N ASN A 77 -2.25 -13.02 -1.37
CA ASN A 77 -1.84 -13.44 -2.70
C ASN A 77 -2.75 -12.89 -3.78
N HIS A 78 -4.06 -12.83 -3.52
CA HIS A 78 -5.02 -12.25 -4.44
C HIS A 78 -4.70 -10.77 -4.72
N ILE A 79 -4.39 -10.02 -3.67
CA ILE A 79 -4.02 -8.61 -3.81
C ILE A 79 -2.71 -8.48 -4.60
N ILE A 80 -1.71 -9.29 -4.27
CA ILE A 80 -0.42 -9.26 -4.98
C ILE A 80 -0.61 -9.57 -6.46
N ASP A 81 -1.42 -10.58 -6.78
CA ASP A 81 -1.70 -10.94 -8.17
C ASP A 81 -2.39 -9.81 -8.91
N LYS A 82 -3.34 -9.14 -8.27
CA LYS A 82 -4.03 -7.99 -8.84
C LYS A 82 -3.08 -6.84 -9.12
N LEU A 83 -2.20 -6.53 -8.19
CA LEU A 83 -1.20 -5.48 -8.37
C LEU A 83 -0.23 -5.83 -9.50
N THR A 84 0.23 -7.06 -9.53
CA THR A 84 1.16 -7.53 -10.57
C THR A 84 0.51 -7.43 -11.95
N ALA A 85 -0.76 -7.83 -12.06
CA ALA A 85 -1.50 -7.74 -13.33
C ALA A 85 -1.68 -6.29 -13.78
N ALA A 86 -1.69 -5.34 -12.86
CA ALA A 86 -1.78 -3.91 -13.17
C ALA A 86 -0.42 -3.28 -13.51
N GLY A 87 0.65 -4.06 -13.50
CA GLY A 87 2.00 -3.58 -13.80
C GLY A 87 2.73 -2.96 -12.60
N CYS A 88 2.25 -3.21 -11.38
CA CYS A 88 2.85 -2.67 -10.17
C CYS A 88 4.06 -3.51 -9.72
N ARG A 89 5.06 -2.84 -9.17
CA ARG A 89 6.18 -3.50 -8.51
C ARG A 89 5.85 -3.67 -7.03
N VAL A 90 5.77 -4.90 -6.60
CA VAL A 90 5.50 -5.22 -5.19
C VAL A 90 6.82 -5.48 -4.49
N ALA A 91 7.10 -4.67 -3.50
CA ALA A 91 8.33 -4.78 -2.71
C ALA A 91 8.25 -5.87 -1.65
#